data_4cb4d4f20733553b5359a1e80a9c61c7
#
_entry.id   4cb4d4f20733553b5359a1e80a9c61c7
#
_cell.length_a   1.000
_cell.length_b   1.000
_cell.length_c   1.000
_cell.angle_alpha   90.00
_cell.angle_beta   90.00
_cell.angle_gamma   90.00
#
_symmetry.space_group_name_H-M   'P 1'
#
loop_
_entity.id
_entity.type
_entity.pdbx_description
1 polymer ?
#
loop_
_entity_poly.entity_id
_entity_poly.type
_entity_poly.pdbx_seq_one_letter_code
_entity_poly.pdbx_strand_id
1 'polypeptide(L)'
;MKRLLAGALLVGLLSGCADTAYYTQSVRGHMALMAAAKPVDSWLQDPAVPQATKDRLALAQRIRDFAVSDLGLPDNPSYRRYADLQRRAAVWNVVAAPEYALKLKTWCFPVLGCVGYRGYFDEAAARAEA
;
A
#
# COMPACT_ATOMS: atom_id res chain seq x y z
N MET A 1 19.10 -40.98 -7.42
CA MET A 1 18.95 -39.70 -8.15
C MET A 1 17.51 -39.18 -8.15
N LYS A 2 16.48 -39.94 -8.61
CA LYS A 2 15.06 -39.46 -8.64
C LYS A 2 14.52 -39.02 -7.28
N ARG A 3 14.88 -39.69 -6.17
CA ARG A 3 14.41 -39.34 -4.81
C ARG A 3 15.10 -38.07 -4.27
N LEU A 4 16.34 -37.80 -4.66
CA LEU A 4 17.04 -36.56 -4.29
C LEU A 4 16.50 -35.35 -5.07
N LEU A 5 16.16 -35.54 -6.35
CA LEU A 5 15.51 -34.52 -7.17
C LEU A 5 14.10 -34.18 -6.66
N ALA A 6 13.32 -35.18 -6.23
CA ALA A 6 11.99 -34.96 -5.66
C ALA A 6 12.08 -34.22 -4.30
N GLY A 7 13.07 -34.55 -3.46
CA GLY A 7 13.34 -33.84 -2.21
C GLY A 7 13.73 -32.39 -2.41
N ALA A 8 14.63 -32.10 -3.38
CA ALA A 8 15.05 -30.75 -3.71
C ALA A 8 13.89 -29.91 -4.27
N LEU A 9 13.02 -30.51 -5.08
CA LEU A 9 11.82 -29.85 -5.61
C LEU A 9 10.82 -29.50 -4.50
N LEU A 10 10.63 -30.41 -3.52
CA LEU A 10 9.73 -30.19 -2.40
C LEU A 10 10.22 -29.07 -1.46
N VAL A 11 11.52 -28.98 -1.19
CA VAL A 11 12.15 -27.92 -0.41
C VAL A 11 12.03 -26.57 -1.12
N GLY A 12 12.21 -26.53 -2.45
CA GLY A 12 12.04 -25.34 -3.28
C GLY A 12 10.59 -24.81 -3.28
N LEU A 13 9.58 -25.68 -3.19
CA LEU A 13 8.18 -25.31 -3.09
C LEU A 13 7.82 -24.73 -1.72
N LEU A 14 8.44 -25.18 -0.65
CA LEU A 14 8.21 -24.72 0.73
C LEU A 14 8.81 -23.32 1.00
N SER A 15 9.92 -22.98 0.40
CA SER A 15 10.54 -21.65 0.55
C SER A 15 9.79 -20.55 -0.22
N GLY A 16 8.99 -20.89 -1.23
CA GLY A 16 8.16 -19.94 -1.96
C GLY A 16 6.88 -19.48 -1.25
N CYS A 17 6.45 -20.16 -0.17
CA CYS A 17 5.17 -19.89 0.46
C CYS A 17 5.10 -18.53 1.17
N ALA A 18 6.16 -18.09 1.82
CA ALA A 18 6.19 -16.81 2.55
C ALA A 18 6.10 -15.61 1.59
N ASP A 19 6.83 -15.64 0.49
CA ASP A 19 6.77 -14.58 -0.51
C ASP A 19 5.44 -14.58 -1.27
N THR A 20 4.89 -15.76 -1.54
CA THR A 20 3.54 -15.89 -2.15
C THR A 20 2.45 -15.28 -1.26
N ALA A 21 2.49 -15.54 0.05
CA ALA A 21 1.57 -14.94 1.01
C ALA A 21 1.69 -13.42 1.05
N TYR A 22 2.91 -12.90 1.04
CA TYR A 22 3.19 -11.47 1.00
C TYR A 22 2.62 -10.81 -0.28
N TYR A 23 2.89 -11.36 -1.45
CA TYR A 23 2.35 -10.83 -2.71
C TYR A 23 0.83 -10.91 -2.76
N THR A 24 0.25 -12.01 -2.27
CA THR A 24 -1.21 -12.19 -2.24
C THR A 24 -1.87 -11.10 -1.37
N GLN A 25 -1.36 -10.84 -0.16
CA GLN A 25 -1.90 -9.77 0.70
C GLN A 25 -1.69 -8.39 0.07
N SER A 26 -0.57 -8.15 -0.61
CA SER A 26 -0.29 -6.88 -1.27
C SER A 26 -1.26 -6.61 -2.42
N VAL A 27 -1.50 -7.58 -3.28
CA VAL A 27 -2.45 -7.47 -4.39
C VAL A 27 -3.89 -7.29 -3.86
N ARG A 28 -4.32 -8.14 -2.91
CA ARG A 28 -5.65 -8.05 -2.32
C ARG A 28 -5.89 -6.71 -1.63
N GLY A 29 -4.93 -6.25 -0.84
CA GLY A 29 -5.02 -4.98 -0.12
C GLY A 29 -5.09 -3.79 -1.08
N HIS A 30 -4.27 -3.80 -2.14
CA HIS A 30 -4.31 -2.77 -3.17
C HIS A 30 -5.66 -2.75 -3.91
N MET A 31 -6.16 -3.91 -4.31
CA MET A 31 -7.45 -4.01 -5.00
C MET A 31 -8.62 -3.57 -4.11
N ALA A 32 -8.59 -3.92 -2.83
CA ALA A 32 -9.59 -3.47 -1.85
C ALA A 32 -9.56 -1.94 -1.68
N LEU A 33 -8.37 -1.34 -1.60
CA LEU A 33 -8.20 0.11 -1.55
C LEU A 33 -8.78 0.78 -2.81
N MET A 34 -8.46 0.26 -3.98
CA MET A 34 -8.95 0.80 -5.24
C MET A 34 -10.47 0.67 -5.39
N ALA A 35 -11.04 -0.45 -4.94
CA ALA A 35 -12.49 -0.68 -4.94
C ALA A 35 -13.24 0.26 -3.97
N ALA A 36 -12.64 0.58 -2.82
CA ALA A 36 -13.21 1.51 -1.85
C ALA A 36 -13.13 2.98 -2.30
N ALA A 37 -12.23 3.32 -3.21
CA ALA A 37 -12.04 4.68 -3.67
C ALA A 37 -13.18 5.11 -4.60
N LYS A 38 -13.85 6.23 -4.26
CA LYS A 38 -14.91 6.86 -5.05
C LYS A 38 -14.49 8.28 -5.47
N PRO A 39 -15.07 8.85 -6.54
CA PRO A 39 -14.85 10.26 -6.89
C PRO A 39 -15.14 11.18 -5.70
N VAL A 40 -14.34 12.22 -5.51
CA VAL A 40 -14.53 13.18 -4.42
C VAL A 40 -15.91 13.83 -4.49
N ASP A 41 -16.42 14.14 -5.68
CA ASP A 41 -17.73 14.74 -5.86
C ASP A 41 -18.86 13.89 -5.28
N SER A 42 -18.75 12.55 -5.35
CA SER A 42 -19.74 11.65 -4.73
C SER A 42 -19.75 11.79 -3.21
N TRP A 43 -18.60 12.02 -2.59
CA TRP A 43 -18.48 12.26 -1.15
C TRP A 43 -19.04 13.64 -0.74
N LEU A 44 -18.82 14.65 -1.55
CA LEU A 44 -19.31 16.01 -1.28
C LEU A 44 -20.84 16.09 -1.33
N GLN A 45 -21.47 15.31 -2.20
CA GLN A 45 -22.92 15.27 -2.37
C GLN A 45 -23.65 14.35 -1.38
N ASP A 46 -22.95 13.41 -0.75
CA ASP A 46 -23.55 12.43 0.16
C ASP A 46 -23.93 13.09 1.50
N PRO A 47 -25.22 13.14 1.88
CA PRO A 47 -25.66 13.76 3.15
C PRO A 47 -25.16 13.01 4.40
N ALA A 48 -24.78 11.74 4.28
CA ALA A 48 -24.28 10.94 5.40
C ALA A 48 -22.82 11.28 5.76
N VAL A 49 -22.08 11.97 4.89
CA VAL A 49 -20.68 12.32 5.12
C VAL A 49 -20.59 13.54 6.05
N PRO A 50 -19.80 13.47 7.15
CA PRO A 50 -19.60 14.58 8.06
C PRO A 50 -19.06 15.83 7.35
N GLN A 51 -19.58 17.02 7.75
CA GLN A 51 -19.20 18.28 7.13
C GLN A 51 -17.69 18.54 7.18
N ALA A 52 -17.03 18.22 8.30
CA ALA A 52 -15.58 18.34 8.44
C ALA A 52 -14.79 17.52 7.40
N THR A 53 -15.30 16.36 6.99
CA THR A 53 -14.71 15.55 5.92
C THR A 53 -14.93 16.23 4.56
N LYS A 54 -16.14 16.72 4.30
CA LYS A 54 -16.43 17.46 3.05
C LYS A 54 -15.54 18.69 2.90
N ASP A 55 -15.37 19.47 3.97
CA ASP A 55 -14.52 20.67 3.94
C ASP A 55 -13.05 20.34 3.58
N ARG A 56 -12.52 19.24 4.14
CA ARG A 56 -11.17 18.76 3.84
C ARG A 56 -11.05 18.27 2.39
N LEU A 57 -12.04 17.53 1.90
CA LEU A 57 -12.06 17.05 0.52
C LEU A 57 -12.18 18.22 -0.46
N ALA A 58 -13.05 19.20 -0.20
CA ALA A 58 -13.16 20.41 -1.01
C ALA A 58 -11.84 21.21 -1.01
N LEU A 59 -11.18 21.33 0.13
CA LEU A 59 -9.87 21.96 0.20
C LEU A 59 -8.83 21.20 -0.64
N ALA A 60 -8.80 19.87 -0.55
CA ALA A 60 -7.89 19.04 -1.34
C ALA A 60 -8.09 19.23 -2.85
N GLN A 61 -9.34 19.38 -3.31
CA GLN A 61 -9.63 19.68 -4.73
C GLN A 61 -9.09 21.06 -5.13
N ARG A 62 -9.31 22.11 -4.31
CA ARG A 62 -8.76 23.45 -4.60
C ARG A 62 -7.23 23.44 -4.66
N ILE A 63 -6.55 22.72 -3.75
CA ILE A 63 -5.10 22.57 -3.78
C ILE A 63 -4.66 21.85 -5.07
N ARG A 64 -5.40 20.83 -5.49
CA ARG A 64 -5.11 20.10 -6.74
C ARG A 64 -5.31 20.97 -7.97
N ASP A 65 -6.36 21.79 -8.01
CA ASP A 65 -6.63 22.71 -9.10
C ASP A 65 -5.55 23.80 -9.19
N PHE A 66 -5.17 24.38 -8.06
CA PHE A 66 -4.03 25.32 -7.98
C PHE A 66 -2.72 24.69 -8.48
N ALA A 67 -2.46 23.44 -8.10
CA ALA A 67 -1.27 22.74 -8.57
C ALA A 67 -1.20 22.59 -10.10
N VAL A 68 -2.36 22.45 -10.75
CA VAL A 68 -2.44 22.39 -12.22
C VAL A 68 -2.36 23.79 -12.84
N SER A 69 -3.20 24.74 -12.37
CA SER A 69 -3.34 26.05 -13.01
C SER A 69 -2.15 26.97 -12.77
N ASP A 70 -1.61 26.98 -11.55
CA ASP A 70 -0.60 27.97 -11.13
C ASP A 70 0.81 27.37 -11.11
N LEU A 71 0.96 26.09 -10.76
CA LEU A 71 2.25 25.42 -10.71
C LEU A 71 2.59 24.62 -11.97
N GLY A 72 1.66 24.51 -12.93
CA GLY A 72 1.87 23.82 -14.20
C GLY A 72 2.06 22.30 -14.06
N LEU A 73 1.57 21.69 -12.97
CA LEU A 73 1.64 20.24 -12.80
C LEU A 73 0.67 19.53 -13.76
N PRO A 74 0.99 18.31 -14.23
CA PRO A 74 0.12 17.59 -15.15
C PRO A 74 -1.27 17.36 -14.54
N ASP A 75 -2.32 17.65 -15.29
CA ASP A 75 -3.68 17.27 -14.91
C ASP A 75 -3.89 15.77 -15.18
N ASN A 76 -4.07 15.02 -14.12
CA ASN A 76 -4.31 13.58 -14.13
C ASN A 76 -5.30 13.19 -13.01
N PRO A 77 -5.83 11.95 -12.98
CA PRO A 77 -6.80 11.51 -11.98
C PRO A 77 -6.30 11.43 -10.54
N SER A 78 -5.01 11.71 -10.26
CA SER A 78 -4.46 11.69 -8.92
C SER A 78 -5.16 12.69 -8.01
N TYR A 79 -5.46 12.27 -6.78
CA TYR A 79 -6.17 13.06 -5.77
C TYR A 79 -7.63 13.44 -6.11
N ARG A 80 -8.21 12.90 -7.20
CA ARG A 80 -9.61 13.10 -7.56
C ARG A 80 -10.54 12.03 -6.97
N ARG A 81 -9.99 11.06 -6.24
CA ARG A 81 -10.74 9.99 -5.56
C ARG A 81 -10.33 9.92 -4.10
N TYR A 82 -11.29 9.53 -3.24
CA TYR A 82 -11.07 9.31 -1.81
C TYR A 82 -11.66 7.97 -1.39
N ALA A 83 -10.93 7.26 -0.51
CA ALA A 83 -11.37 6.02 0.12
C ALA A 83 -11.40 6.20 1.63
N ASP A 84 -12.56 6.07 2.24
CA ASP A 84 -12.68 5.93 3.68
C ASP A 84 -12.45 4.47 4.06
N LEU A 85 -11.33 4.19 4.66
CA LEU A 85 -10.92 2.83 5.01
C LEU A 85 -11.35 2.40 6.41
N GLN A 86 -11.99 3.29 7.17
CA GLN A 86 -12.42 3.06 8.56
C GLN A 86 -11.29 2.52 9.47
N ARG A 87 -10.03 2.90 9.17
CA ARG A 87 -8.84 2.48 9.90
C ARG A 87 -7.78 3.58 9.92
N ARG A 88 -6.84 3.49 10.85
CA ARG A 88 -5.87 4.54 11.15
C ARG A 88 -4.81 4.73 10.05
N ALA A 89 -4.52 3.71 9.27
CA ALA A 89 -3.50 3.74 8.23
C ALA A 89 -3.95 2.99 6.98
N ALA A 90 -3.53 3.45 5.81
CA ALA A 90 -3.75 2.74 4.55
C ALA A 90 -2.83 1.52 4.42
N VAL A 91 -1.57 1.67 4.86
CA VAL A 91 -0.52 0.63 4.84
C VAL A 91 0.34 0.80 6.10
N TRP A 92 0.79 -0.30 6.69
CA TRP A 92 1.81 -0.35 7.74
C TRP A 92 3.14 -0.77 7.13
N ASN A 93 4.18 0.02 7.34
CA ASN A 93 5.51 -0.29 6.84
C ASN A 93 6.37 -0.84 7.97
N VAL A 94 6.95 -2.02 7.75
CA VAL A 94 8.00 -2.59 8.60
C VAL A 94 9.34 -2.12 8.08
N VAL A 95 10.12 -1.51 8.97
CA VAL A 95 11.48 -1.02 8.72
C VAL A 95 12.39 -1.63 9.79
N ALA A 96 13.53 -2.13 9.40
CA ALA A 96 14.50 -2.72 10.33
C ALA A 96 15.91 -2.22 10.06
N ALA A 97 16.69 -2.08 11.14
CA ALA A 97 18.12 -1.78 11.10
C ALA A 97 18.82 -2.53 12.23
N PRO A 98 20.12 -2.83 12.12
CA PRO A 98 20.90 -3.32 13.24
C PRO A 98 20.94 -2.28 14.39
N GLU A 99 21.06 -2.76 15.63
CA GLU A 99 20.97 -1.94 16.85
C GLU A 99 21.85 -0.68 16.86
N TYR A 100 23.07 -0.79 16.29
CA TYR A 100 24.05 0.32 16.28
C TYR A 100 24.35 0.82 14.86
N ALA A 101 23.45 0.67 13.90
CA ALA A 101 23.69 1.10 12.53
C ALA A 101 22.45 1.77 11.92
N LEU A 102 22.66 2.83 11.15
CA LEU A 102 21.59 3.50 10.40
C LEU A 102 21.34 2.86 9.02
N LYS A 103 22.04 1.75 8.71
CA LYS A 103 21.84 1.02 7.46
C LYS A 103 20.61 0.14 7.57
N LEU A 104 19.58 0.44 6.79
CA LEU A 104 18.35 -0.33 6.75
C LEU A 104 18.59 -1.76 6.21
N LYS A 105 17.90 -2.73 6.80
CA LYS A 105 17.65 -4.03 6.16
C LYS A 105 16.90 -3.79 4.85
N THR A 106 17.27 -4.49 3.80
CA THR A 106 16.58 -4.42 2.52
C THR A 106 15.87 -5.73 2.21
N TRP A 107 14.69 -5.61 1.59
CA TRP A 107 13.95 -6.71 0.99
C TRP A 107 14.00 -6.55 -0.52
N CYS A 108 14.34 -7.63 -1.24
CA CYS A 108 14.51 -7.59 -2.70
C CYS A 108 13.32 -8.26 -3.39
N PHE A 109 12.76 -7.57 -4.36
CA PHE A 109 11.61 -8.00 -5.14
C PHE A 109 12.00 -8.10 -6.62
N PRO A 110 11.49 -9.12 -7.37
CA PRO A 110 11.91 -9.35 -8.76
C PRO A 110 11.72 -8.16 -9.70
N VAL A 111 10.69 -7.34 -9.48
CA VAL A 111 10.36 -6.19 -10.35
C VAL A 111 10.82 -4.85 -9.76
N LEU A 112 10.69 -4.68 -8.44
CA LEU A 112 10.95 -3.41 -7.77
C LEU A 112 12.40 -3.25 -7.31
N GLY A 113 13.22 -4.30 -7.39
CA GLY A 113 14.56 -4.31 -6.81
C GLY A 113 14.52 -4.37 -5.27
N CYS A 114 15.57 -3.86 -4.62
CA CYS A 114 15.71 -3.93 -3.17
C CYS A 114 15.29 -2.61 -2.52
N VAL A 115 14.39 -2.69 -1.53
CA VAL A 115 13.85 -1.54 -0.79
C VAL A 115 14.03 -1.72 0.72
N GLY A 116 14.14 -0.63 1.47
CA GLY A 116 14.39 -0.63 2.90
C GLY A 116 13.14 -0.79 3.78
N TYR A 117 12.04 -1.24 3.23
CA TYR A 117 10.80 -1.48 3.98
C TYR A 117 9.96 -2.59 3.35
N ARG A 118 9.01 -3.12 4.12
CA ARG A 118 8.01 -4.09 3.67
C ARG A 118 6.62 -3.63 4.09
N GLY A 119 5.72 -3.44 3.13
CA GLY A 119 4.39 -2.88 3.35
C GLY A 119 3.32 -3.95 3.58
N TYR A 120 2.42 -3.71 4.55
CA TYR A 120 1.30 -4.59 4.87
C TYR A 120 0.00 -3.80 4.93
N PHE A 121 -1.08 -4.38 4.42
CA PHE A 121 -2.43 -3.81 4.52
C PHE A 121 -3.14 -4.19 5.82
N ASP A 122 -2.55 -5.09 6.61
CA ASP A 122 -3.02 -5.53 7.91
C ASP A 122 -1.97 -5.25 8.99
N GLU A 123 -2.40 -4.66 10.12
CA GLU A 123 -1.49 -4.28 11.21
C GLU A 123 -0.91 -5.49 11.93
N ALA A 124 -1.72 -6.54 12.13
CA ALA A 124 -1.25 -7.74 12.82
C ALA A 124 -0.19 -8.47 11.99
N ALA A 125 -0.38 -8.53 10.66
CA ALA A 125 0.62 -9.08 9.76
C ALA A 125 1.92 -8.24 9.75
N ALA A 126 1.83 -6.91 9.80
CA ALA A 126 3.01 -6.05 9.93
C ALA A 126 3.76 -6.29 11.25
N ARG A 127 3.04 -6.43 12.36
CA ARG A 127 3.63 -6.71 13.68
C ARG A 127 4.26 -8.11 13.76
N ALA A 128 3.71 -9.08 13.04
CA ALA A 128 4.26 -10.44 12.99
C ALA A 128 5.56 -10.52 12.16
N GLU A 129 5.77 -9.60 11.21
CA GLU A 129 7.01 -9.50 10.43
C GLU A 129 8.10 -8.75 11.20
N ALA A 130 7.73 -7.84 12.11
CA ALA A 130 8.65 -6.98 12.86
C ALA A 130 9.35 -7.71 13.99
#